data_3cfb8b5b213f497e716644d3f5b3245a
#
_entry.id   3cfb8b5b213f497e716644d3f5b3245a
#
_cell.length_a   1.000
_cell.length_b   1.000
_cell.length_c   1.000
_cell.angle_alpha   90.00
_cell.angle_beta   90.00
_cell.angle_gamma   90.00
#
_symmetry.space_group_name_H-M   'P 1'
#
loop_
_entity.id
_entity.type
_entity.pdbx_description
1 polymer ?
#
loop_
_entity_poly.entity_id
_entity_poly.type
_entity_poly.pdbx_seq_one_letter_code
_entity_poly.pdbx_strand_id
1 'polypeptide(L)'
;RELPNSTVIIDGDVEPLSRDGSFIGEHIYQRIPGVAVQINAFNFPVWGMLEKFAPAFVAGVPTVVKPATPTGYVTQKCVELMLESGVLPEGSIQLISGSARDLLDHLDYRDHVAFTGSAATAATLKKHPNVQEGGVRFTAETDSLNAAILGPDADPESPEFEAFVKVVFQEMTVKAGQKCTAIRRVIVPQDRVEAVTAALTERLAAKVVLGDPRVEGTTMGALASKEQQGEVRGAVQRLVDAGTIQPMTSFD
;
A
#
# COMPACT_ATOMS: atom_id res chain seq x y z
N ARG A 1 16.65 -4.58 20.21
CA ARG A 1 16.78 -6.02 20.50
C ARG A 1 17.93 -6.55 19.68
N GLU A 2 19.01 -6.99 20.29
CA GLU A 2 20.11 -7.64 19.60
C GLU A 2 19.59 -8.97 19.03
N LEU A 3 19.83 -9.20 17.74
CA LEU A 3 19.49 -10.46 17.12
C LEU A 3 20.61 -11.46 17.41
N PRO A 4 20.29 -12.66 17.86
CA PRO A 4 21.32 -13.67 18.10
C PRO A 4 21.98 -14.08 16.78
N ASN A 5 23.30 -14.29 16.82
CA ASN A 5 24.09 -14.84 15.70
C ASN A 5 23.81 -16.35 15.44
N SER A 6 22.60 -16.81 15.71
CA SER A 6 22.19 -18.18 15.49
C SER A 6 21.23 -18.30 14.30
N THR A 7 21.21 -19.47 13.69
CA THR A 7 20.30 -19.78 12.58
C THR A 7 18.85 -20.01 13.02
N VAL A 8 18.64 -20.10 14.33
CA VAL A 8 17.34 -20.32 14.95
C VAL A 8 17.14 -19.39 16.14
N ILE A 9 15.91 -19.02 16.41
CA ILE A 9 15.49 -18.26 17.58
C ILE A 9 14.50 -19.13 18.35
N ILE A 10 14.82 -19.41 19.62
CA ILE A 10 13.90 -20.05 20.55
C ILE A 10 13.02 -18.95 21.15
N ASP A 11 11.70 -19.11 21.10
CA ASP A 11 10.74 -18.11 21.57
C ASP A 11 9.87 -18.68 22.69
N GLY A 12 9.99 -18.10 23.87
CA GLY A 12 9.27 -18.53 25.07
C GLY A 12 9.93 -19.68 25.83
N ASP A 13 9.18 -20.20 26.76
CA ASP A 13 9.55 -21.34 27.57
C ASP A 13 9.01 -22.65 26.99
N VAL A 14 9.57 -23.77 27.42
CA VAL A 14 9.04 -25.09 27.08
C VAL A 14 7.64 -25.25 27.68
N GLU A 15 6.68 -25.60 26.85
CA GLU A 15 5.29 -25.78 27.26
C GLU A 15 4.90 -27.25 27.41
N PRO A 16 4.31 -27.66 28.53
CA PRO A 16 3.76 -29.03 28.66
C PRO A 16 2.49 -29.14 27.81
N LEU A 17 2.49 -30.06 26.86
CA LEU A 17 1.37 -30.36 25.97
C LEU A 17 0.52 -31.55 26.43
N SER A 18 0.99 -32.28 27.50
CA SER A 18 0.24 -33.34 28.17
C SER A 18 0.01 -32.99 29.64
N ARG A 19 -0.99 -33.65 30.27
CA ARG A 19 -1.34 -33.41 31.69
C ARG A 19 -0.22 -33.82 32.67
N ASP A 20 0.59 -34.80 32.29
CA ASP A 20 1.69 -35.34 33.10
C ASP A 20 3.06 -34.74 32.72
N GLY A 21 3.10 -33.78 31.76
CA GLY A 21 4.35 -33.20 31.29
C GLY A 21 5.27 -34.12 30.49
N SER A 22 4.81 -35.31 30.12
CA SER A 22 5.59 -36.25 29.30
C SER A 22 5.74 -35.83 27.84
N PHE A 23 4.86 -34.98 27.36
CA PHE A 23 4.91 -34.37 26.02
C PHE A 23 5.07 -32.88 26.15
N ILE A 24 6.12 -32.32 25.56
CA ILE A 24 6.49 -30.91 25.64
C ILE A 24 6.61 -30.31 24.26
N GLY A 25 6.33 -29.00 24.15
CA GLY A 25 6.50 -28.20 22.96
C GLY A 25 7.45 -27.04 23.19
N GLU A 26 8.16 -26.65 22.15
CA GLU A 26 9.02 -25.49 22.12
C GLU A 26 8.85 -24.75 20.78
N HIS A 27 8.75 -23.43 20.79
CA HIS A 27 8.66 -22.64 19.57
C HIS A 27 10.05 -22.29 19.06
N ILE A 28 10.36 -22.77 17.86
CA ILE A 28 11.63 -22.51 17.19
C ILE A 28 11.37 -21.75 15.89
N TYR A 29 11.86 -20.50 15.79
CA TYR A 29 11.82 -19.73 14.55
C TYR A 29 13.09 -19.98 13.74
N GLN A 30 12.91 -20.31 12.49
CA GLN A 30 13.97 -20.44 11.50
C GLN A 30 13.72 -19.49 10.34
N ARG A 31 14.79 -18.92 9.75
CA ARG A 31 14.67 -18.20 8.50
C ARG A 31 14.15 -19.12 7.40
N ILE A 32 13.34 -18.57 6.49
CA ILE A 32 13.03 -19.29 5.25
C ILE A 32 14.30 -19.43 4.40
N PRO A 33 14.52 -20.59 3.74
CA PRO A 33 15.75 -20.83 2.96
C PRO A 33 15.77 -20.21 1.57
N GLY A 34 14.68 -19.53 1.16
CA GLY A 34 14.50 -18.91 -0.15
C GLY A 34 14.68 -17.40 -0.14
N VAL A 35 13.95 -16.71 -1.01
CA VAL A 35 13.96 -15.25 -1.17
C VAL A 35 12.62 -14.62 -0.82
N ALA A 36 12.66 -13.36 -0.40
CA ALA A 36 11.48 -12.50 -0.25
C ALA A 36 11.31 -11.67 -1.52
N VAL A 37 10.32 -11.98 -2.33
CA VAL A 37 9.96 -11.19 -3.51
C VAL A 37 8.95 -10.13 -3.13
N GLN A 38 9.24 -8.88 -3.45
CA GLN A 38 8.38 -7.74 -3.18
C GLN A 38 7.87 -7.14 -4.49
N ILE A 39 6.57 -7.16 -4.70
CA ILE A 39 5.90 -6.48 -5.82
C ILE A 39 5.16 -5.30 -5.24
N ASN A 40 5.66 -4.09 -5.51
CA ASN A 40 5.26 -2.87 -4.81
C ASN A 40 4.37 -1.96 -5.67
N ALA A 41 3.50 -1.19 -4.99
CA ALA A 41 2.66 -0.18 -5.61
C ALA A 41 3.45 1.10 -5.95
N PHE A 42 2.87 1.93 -6.84
CA PHE A 42 3.52 3.15 -7.33
C PHE A 42 3.51 4.30 -6.32
N ASN A 43 2.57 4.31 -5.39
CA ASN A 43 2.26 5.49 -4.56
C ASN A 43 3.20 5.70 -3.38
N PHE A 44 3.92 4.67 -2.95
CA PHE A 44 4.96 4.73 -1.91
C PHE A 44 6.21 3.95 -2.35
N PRO A 45 6.95 4.43 -3.35
CA PRO A 45 8.02 3.67 -4.00
C PRO A 45 9.19 3.33 -3.05
N VAL A 46 9.49 4.17 -2.07
CA VAL A 46 10.55 3.93 -1.08
C VAL A 46 9.99 3.24 0.16
N TRP A 47 8.94 3.81 0.75
CA TRP A 47 8.31 3.22 1.93
C TRP A 47 7.85 1.78 1.68
N GLY A 48 7.08 1.53 0.61
CA GLY A 48 6.55 0.21 0.30
C GLY A 48 7.61 -0.85 0.07
N MET A 49 8.80 -0.45 -0.37
CA MET A 49 9.98 -1.31 -0.41
C MET A 49 10.53 -1.55 1.00
N LEU A 50 10.80 -0.48 1.74
CA LEU A 50 11.52 -0.57 3.01
C LEU A 50 10.71 -1.28 4.11
N GLU A 51 9.39 -1.10 4.17
CA GLU A 51 8.53 -1.77 5.14
C GLU A 51 8.54 -3.30 5.01
N LYS A 52 8.81 -3.82 3.81
CA LYS A 52 8.93 -5.25 3.52
C LYS A 52 10.37 -5.72 3.58
N PHE A 53 11.31 -4.89 3.11
CA PHE A 53 12.74 -5.22 3.12
C PHE A 53 13.28 -5.34 4.55
N ALA A 54 12.97 -4.38 5.43
CA ALA A 54 13.54 -4.36 6.77
C ALA A 54 13.26 -5.64 7.59
N PRO A 55 12.02 -6.14 7.69
CA PRO A 55 11.77 -7.40 8.40
C PRO A 55 12.42 -8.61 7.70
N ALA A 56 12.43 -8.67 6.37
CA ALA A 56 13.08 -9.74 5.63
C ALA A 56 14.59 -9.75 5.87
N PHE A 57 15.22 -8.58 5.81
CA PHE A 57 16.65 -8.40 6.05
C PHE A 57 17.04 -8.82 7.49
N VAL A 58 16.28 -8.35 8.49
CA VAL A 58 16.49 -8.71 9.89
C VAL A 58 16.29 -10.21 10.13
N ALA A 59 15.40 -10.84 9.38
CA ALA A 59 15.21 -12.31 9.42
C ALA A 59 16.30 -13.07 8.62
N GLY A 60 17.25 -12.38 7.98
CA GLY A 60 18.32 -13.00 7.19
C GLY A 60 17.85 -13.55 5.83
N VAL A 61 16.77 -13.00 5.28
CA VAL A 61 16.19 -13.44 4.01
C VAL A 61 16.55 -12.43 2.91
N PRO A 62 17.26 -12.84 1.84
CA PRO A 62 17.55 -11.95 0.72
C PRO A 62 16.27 -11.52 0.01
N THR A 63 16.29 -10.32 -0.54
CA THR A 63 15.09 -9.70 -1.10
C THR A 63 15.26 -9.36 -2.57
N VAL A 64 14.26 -9.69 -3.38
CA VAL A 64 14.12 -9.25 -4.77
C VAL A 64 12.97 -8.23 -4.84
N VAL A 65 13.28 -6.99 -5.23
CA VAL A 65 12.34 -5.89 -5.30
C VAL A 65 11.89 -5.65 -6.74
N LYS A 66 10.60 -5.71 -6.97
CA LYS A 66 9.94 -5.32 -8.23
C LYS A 66 9.06 -4.10 -7.97
N PRO A 67 9.54 -2.87 -8.20
CA PRO A 67 8.74 -1.65 -8.04
C PRO A 67 7.69 -1.52 -9.13
N ALA A 68 6.68 -0.69 -8.90
CA ALA A 68 5.78 -0.27 -9.96
C ALA A 68 6.51 0.59 -11.00
N THR A 69 6.26 0.33 -12.27
CA THR A 69 6.97 0.99 -13.39
C THR A 69 6.92 2.53 -13.33
N PRO A 70 5.77 3.20 -13.06
CA PRO A 70 5.70 4.66 -13.10
C PRO A 70 6.62 5.38 -12.11
N THR A 71 6.97 4.75 -11.00
CA THR A 71 7.80 5.34 -9.93
C THR A 71 9.05 4.51 -9.62
N GLY A 72 9.35 3.52 -10.46
CA GLY A 72 10.46 2.59 -10.27
C GLY A 72 11.83 3.27 -10.18
N TYR A 73 12.02 4.38 -10.88
CA TYR A 73 13.25 5.17 -10.84
C TYR A 73 13.58 5.71 -9.44
N VAL A 74 12.56 6.03 -8.64
CA VAL A 74 12.75 6.48 -7.25
C VAL A 74 13.23 5.32 -6.37
N THR A 75 12.62 4.14 -6.54
CA THR A 75 13.05 2.91 -5.86
C THR A 75 14.47 2.54 -6.27
N GLN A 76 14.78 2.60 -7.57
CA GLN A 76 16.12 2.32 -8.08
C GLN A 76 17.17 3.22 -7.42
N LYS A 77 16.92 4.55 -7.38
CA LYS A 77 17.87 5.48 -6.75
C LYS A 77 18.05 5.20 -5.27
N CYS A 78 16.98 4.81 -4.57
CA CYS A 78 17.09 4.41 -3.17
C CYS A 78 17.97 3.16 -3.00
N VAL A 79 17.75 2.12 -3.82
CA VAL A 79 18.56 0.88 -3.78
C VAL A 79 20.03 1.17 -4.12
N GLU A 80 20.33 2.01 -5.11
CA GLU A 80 21.68 2.45 -5.43
C GLU A 80 22.37 3.05 -4.20
N LEU A 81 21.72 4.02 -3.53
CA LEU A 81 22.25 4.64 -2.32
C LEU A 81 22.47 3.64 -1.17
N MET A 82 21.57 2.67 -1.02
CA MET A 82 21.71 1.61 -0.01
C MET A 82 22.94 0.73 -0.30
N LEU A 83 23.17 0.36 -1.54
CA LEU A 83 24.34 -0.44 -1.95
C LEU A 83 25.65 0.36 -1.86
N GLU A 84 25.65 1.62 -2.31
CA GLU A 84 26.79 2.53 -2.21
C GLU A 84 27.23 2.79 -0.77
N SER A 85 26.29 2.72 0.19
CA SER A 85 26.59 2.92 1.62
C SER A 85 27.51 1.85 2.22
N GLY A 86 27.60 0.67 1.60
CA GLY A 86 28.38 -0.48 2.07
C GLY A 86 27.84 -1.11 3.38
N VAL A 87 26.67 -0.69 3.87
CA VAL A 87 26.06 -1.23 5.10
C VAL A 87 25.44 -2.61 4.89
N LEU A 88 24.96 -2.87 3.67
CA LEU A 88 24.29 -4.13 3.36
C LEU A 88 25.28 -5.19 2.87
N PRO A 89 25.23 -6.41 3.39
CA PRO A 89 25.95 -7.54 2.82
C PRO A 89 25.57 -7.75 1.34
N GLU A 90 26.51 -8.24 0.57
CA GLU A 90 26.28 -8.58 -0.86
C GLU A 90 25.12 -9.58 -1.00
N GLY A 91 24.24 -9.34 -1.97
CA GLY A 91 23.08 -10.19 -2.22
C GLY A 91 21.87 -9.93 -1.32
N SER A 92 21.96 -9.02 -0.33
CA SER A 92 20.83 -8.73 0.56
C SER A 92 19.60 -8.18 -0.15
N ILE A 93 19.81 -7.36 -1.18
CA ILE A 93 18.75 -6.73 -1.97
C ILE A 93 19.12 -6.70 -3.45
N GLN A 94 18.15 -7.01 -4.31
CA GLN A 94 18.24 -6.93 -5.75
C GLN A 94 16.99 -6.25 -6.31
N LEU A 95 17.15 -5.56 -7.43
CA LEU A 95 16.08 -4.80 -8.07
C LEU A 95 15.82 -5.32 -9.48
N ILE A 96 14.54 -5.58 -9.79
CA ILE A 96 14.08 -5.87 -11.16
C ILE A 96 13.33 -4.65 -11.68
N SER A 97 13.91 -3.96 -12.68
CA SER A 97 13.23 -2.85 -13.36
C SER A 97 12.37 -3.36 -14.51
N GLY A 98 11.16 -2.78 -14.63
CA GLY A 98 10.22 -3.15 -15.69
C GLY A 98 9.27 -4.28 -15.33
N SER A 99 8.84 -5.06 -16.33
CA SER A 99 7.91 -6.18 -16.14
C SER A 99 8.66 -7.44 -15.69
N ALA A 100 8.10 -8.09 -14.67
CA ALA A 100 8.60 -9.38 -14.20
C ALA A 100 7.57 -10.48 -14.53
N ARG A 101 7.30 -10.70 -15.81
CA ARG A 101 6.23 -11.56 -16.30
C ARG A 101 6.36 -13.02 -15.84
N ASP A 102 7.57 -13.53 -15.80
CA ASP A 102 7.96 -14.89 -15.46
C ASP A 102 8.54 -15.04 -14.04
N LEU A 103 8.56 -13.97 -13.26
CA LEU A 103 9.16 -13.99 -11.92
C LEU A 103 8.60 -15.10 -11.03
N LEU A 104 7.28 -15.32 -11.08
CA LEU A 104 6.63 -16.35 -10.27
C LEU A 104 6.96 -17.78 -10.75
N ASP A 105 7.36 -17.97 -12.00
CA ASP A 105 7.76 -19.28 -12.54
C ASP A 105 9.04 -19.82 -11.87
N HIS A 106 9.86 -18.92 -11.33
CA HIS A 106 11.14 -19.24 -10.70
C HIS A 106 11.04 -19.47 -9.18
N LEU A 107 9.86 -19.32 -8.59
CA LEU A 107 9.65 -19.43 -7.14
C LEU A 107 9.07 -20.77 -6.75
N ASP A 108 9.38 -21.21 -5.51
CA ASP A 108 8.85 -22.43 -4.94
C ASP A 108 8.44 -22.25 -3.45
N TYR A 109 8.13 -23.33 -2.76
CA TYR A 109 7.68 -23.35 -1.36
C TYR A 109 8.65 -22.71 -0.36
N ARG A 110 9.91 -22.48 -0.75
CA ARG A 110 10.94 -21.83 0.06
C ARG A 110 10.81 -20.32 0.06
N ASP A 111 10.07 -19.78 -0.92
CA ASP A 111 10.00 -18.34 -1.19
C ASP A 111 8.75 -17.70 -0.61
N HIS A 112 8.82 -16.39 -0.48
CA HIS A 112 7.69 -15.57 -0.05
C HIS A 112 7.48 -14.40 -1.00
N VAL A 113 6.25 -14.20 -1.45
CA VAL A 113 5.82 -13.03 -2.24
C VAL A 113 5.00 -12.09 -1.37
N ALA A 114 5.46 -10.85 -1.24
CA ALA A 114 4.71 -9.76 -0.62
C ALA A 114 4.27 -8.78 -1.71
N PHE A 115 2.98 -8.69 -1.92
CA PHE A 115 2.36 -7.83 -2.95
C PHE A 115 1.63 -6.65 -2.31
N THR A 116 1.80 -5.45 -2.87
CA THR A 116 0.95 -4.29 -2.59
C THR A 116 0.45 -3.71 -3.90
N GLY A 117 -0.86 -3.61 -4.08
CA GLY A 117 -1.46 -3.09 -5.31
C GLY A 117 -2.97 -3.31 -5.39
N SER A 118 -3.51 -3.46 -6.61
CA SER A 118 -4.94 -3.69 -6.80
C SER A 118 -5.37 -5.11 -6.44
N ALA A 119 -6.60 -5.25 -5.93
CA ALA A 119 -7.19 -6.56 -5.66
C ALA A 119 -7.28 -7.43 -6.93
N ALA A 120 -7.52 -6.82 -8.08
CA ALA A 120 -7.55 -7.53 -9.36
C ALA A 120 -6.19 -8.16 -9.71
N THR A 121 -5.10 -7.41 -9.53
CA THR A 121 -3.74 -7.93 -9.75
C THR A 121 -3.41 -9.02 -8.72
N ALA A 122 -3.74 -8.82 -7.45
CA ALA A 122 -3.54 -9.84 -6.42
C ALA A 122 -4.30 -11.14 -6.75
N ALA A 123 -5.54 -11.04 -7.23
CA ALA A 123 -6.32 -12.20 -7.66
C ALA A 123 -5.68 -12.94 -8.84
N THR A 124 -5.06 -12.20 -9.77
CA THR A 124 -4.32 -12.79 -10.89
C THR A 124 -3.06 -13.52 -10.41
N LEU A 125 -2.26 -12.88 -9.54
CA LEU A 125 -1.05 -13.49 -9.00
C LEU A 125 -1.34 -14.72 -8.15
N LYS A 126 -2.43 -14.71 -7.36
CA LYS A 126 -2.87 -15.86 -6.56
C LYS A 126 -3.27 -17.08 -7.37
N LYS A 127 -3.64 -16.90 -8.64
CA LYS A 127 -3.98 -18.02 -9.55
C LYS A 127 -2.75 -18.67 -10.17
N HIS A 128 -1.55 -18.10 -9.95
CA HIS A 128 -0.33 -18.70 -10.48
C HIS A 128 -0.10 -20.09 -9.88
N PRO A 129 0.26 -21.12 -10.68
CA PRO A 129 0.40 -22.49 -10.19
C PRO A 129 1.36 -22.62 -9.01
N ASN A 130 2.49 -21.93 -9.03
CA ASN A 130 3.47 -21.98 -7.95
C ASN A 130 2.95 -21.35 -6.64
N VAL A 131 2.00 -20.40 -6.72
CA VAL A 131 1.33 -19.83 -5.55
C VAL A 131 0.20 -20.75 -5.07
N GLN A 132 -0.62 -21.26 -6.00
CA GLN A 132 -1.82 -22.01 -5.69
C GLN A 132 -1.51 -23.44 -5.24
N GLU A 133 -0.56 -24.09 -5.90
CA GLU A 133 -0.23 -25.52 -5.72
C GLU A 133 1.22 -25.74 -5.30
N GLY A 134 2.14 -24.88 -5.75
CA GLY A 134 3.58 -25.00 -5.50
C GLY A 134 4.04 -24.55 -4.12
N GLY A 135 3.13 -24.07 -3.26
CA GLY A 135 3.42 -23.74 -1.87
C GLY A 135 4.16 -22.41 -1.65
N VAL A 136 4.31 -21.56 -2.67
CA VAL A 136 4.84 -20.19 -2.51
C VAL A 136 3.95 -19.42 -1.54
N ARG A 137 4.55 -18.89 -0.48
CA ARG A 137 3.82 -18.04 0.48
C ARG A 137 3.48 -16.72 -0.16
N PHE A 138 2.22 -16.33 -0.11
CA PHE A 138 1.73 -15.11 -0.75
C PHE A 138 0.96 -14.24 0.24
N THR A 139 1.47 -13.04 0.49
CA THR A 139 0.81 -12.01 1.29
C THR A 139 0.45 -10.84 0.39
N ALA A 140 -0.78 -10.35 0.48
CA ALA A 140 -1.23 -9.22 -0.33
C ALA A 140 -1.91 -8.16 0.54
N GLU A 141 -1.44 -6.93 0.40
CA GLU A 141 -2.14 -5.71 0.80
C GLU A 141 -2.80 -5.12 -0.44
N THR A 142 -4.11 -5.05 -0.44
CA THR A 142 -4.88 -4.58 -1.59
C THR A 142 -5.81 -3.44 -1.22
N ASP A 143 -6.61 -3.02 -2.20
CA ASP A 143 -7.54 -1.90 -2.16
C ASP A 143 -8.13 -1.59 -0.77
N SER A 144 -8.44 -0.32 -0.55
CA SER A 144 -9.08 0.15 0.68
C SER A 144 -10.40 0.88 0.40
N LEU A 145 -11.30 0.84 1.38
CA LEU A 145 -12.57 1.55 1.37
C LEU A 145 -12.74 2.37 2.66
N ASN A 146 -11.72 3.17 2.99
CA ASN A 146 -11.73 4.02 4.18
C ASN A 146 -12.92 4.98 4.16
N ALA A 147 -13.55 5.15 5.30
CA ALA A 147 -14.69 6.02 5.47
C ALA A 147 -14.41 7.11 6.50
N ALA A 148 -14.98 8.30 6.26
CA ALA A 148 -15.17 9.33 7.28
C ALA A 148 -16.65 9.40 7.60
N ILE A 149 -16.99 9.43 8.89
CA ILE A 149 -18.36 9.44 9.38
C ILE A 149 -18.57 10.71 10.19
N LEU A 150 -19.54 11.53 9.78
CA LEU A 150 -19.96 12.70 10.55
C LEU A 150 -21.10 12.32 11.49
N GLY A 151 -20.96 12.63 12.79
CA GLY A 151 -22.02 12.41 13.76
C GLY A 151 -23.22 13.36 13.54
N PRO A 152 -24.42 12.96 13.98
CA PRO A 152 -25.62 13.80 13.83
C PRO A 152 -25.59 15.06 14.70
N ASP A 153 -24.74 15.09 15.69
CA ASP A 153 -24.51 16.19 16.63
C ASP A 153 -23.52 17.25 16.12
N ALA A 154 -22.88 17.01 14.99
CA ALA A 154 -21.98 17.97 14.36
C ALA A 154 -22.74 18.94 13.45
N ASP A 155 -23.09 20.08 14.01
CA ASP A 155 -23.75 21.16 13.24
C ASP A 155 -22.76 21.87 12.31
N PRO A 156 -23.22 22.46 11.16
CA PRO A 156 -22.36 23.12 10.18
C PRO A 156 -21.49 24.26 10.75
N GLU A 157 -21.89 24.84 11.87
CA GLU A 157 -21.13 25.91 12.55
C GLU A 157 -20.20 25.37 13.66
N SER A 158 -20.21 24.06 13.90
CA SER A 158 -19.41 23.42 14.95
C SER A 158 -17.96 23.23 14.54
N PRO A 159 -17.00 23.24 15.50
CA PRO A 159 -15.60 22.93 15.21
C PRO A 159 -15.39 21.50 14.72
N GLU A 160 -16.25 20.56 15.10
CA GLU A 160 -16.23 19.17 14.64
C GLU A 160 -16.55 19.07 13.14
N PHE A 161 -17.55 19.81 12.66
CA PHE A 161 -17.88 19.89 11.24
C PHE A 161 -16.70 20.48 10.43
N GLU A 162 -16.11 21.58 10.88
CA GLU A 162 -14.95 22.20 10.23
C GLU A 162 -13.75 21.22 10.21
N ALA A 163 -13.47 20.53 11.31
CA ALA A 163 -12.42 19.53 11.39
C ALA A 163 -12.68 18.35 10.42
N PHE A 164 -13.92 17.88 10.34
CA PHE A 164 -14.34 16.83 9.41
C PHE A 164 -14.09 17.23 7.95
N VAL A 165 -14.59 18.39 7.52
CA VAL A 165 -14.40 18.92 6.16
C VAL A 165 -12.92 19.10 5.85
N LYS A 166 -12.13 19.59 6.80
CA LYS A 166 -10.68 19.75 6.65
C LYS A 166 -9.98 18.42 6.41
N VAL A 167 -10.29 17.39 7.18
CA VAL A 167 -9.68 16.05 7.04
C VAL A 167 -10.08 15.43 5.72
N VAL A 168 -11.35 15.46 5.34
CA VAL A 168 -11.82 14.94 4.05
C VAL A 168 -11.11 15.64 2.89
N PHE A 169 -11.04 16.97 2.92
CA PHE A 169 -10.29 17.76 1.91
C PHE A 169 -8.81 17.33 1.82
N GLN A 170 -8.13 17.19 2.95
CA GLN A 170 -6.73 16.77 2.96
C GLN A 170 -6.56 15.37 2.35
N GLU A 171 -7.44 14.43 2.67
CA GLU A 171 -7.40 13.08 2.14
C GLU A 171 -7.70 12.99 0.64
N MET A 172 -8.52 13.91 0.11
CA MET A 172 -8.78 14.05 -1.33
C MET A 172 -7.58 14.61 -2.09
N THR A 173 -6.82 15.54 -1.50
CA THR A 173 -5.83 16.35 -2.22
C THR A 173 -4.39 15.90 -2.03
N VAL A 174 -4.02 15.40 -0.85
CA VAL A 174 -2.66 14.91 -0.59
C VAL A 174 -2.33 13.76 -1.53
N LYS A 175 -1.22 13.90 -2.28
CA LYS A 175 -0.80 12.95 -3.33
C LYS A 175 -1.89 12.72 -4.41
N ALA A 176 -2.75 13.69 -4.65
CA ALA A 176 -3.92 13.55 -5.53
C ALA A 176 -4.82 12.34 -5.15
N GLY A 177 -4.98 12.08 -3.85
CA GLY A 177 -5.76 10.96 -3.32
C GLY A 177 -5.15 9.57 -3.53
N GLN A 178 -3.92 9.48 -4.05
CA GLN A 178 -3.25 8.21 -4.37
C GLN A 178 -2.60 7.59 -3.13
N LYS A 179 -3.41 7.32 -2.11
CA LYS A 179 -3.00 6.66 -0.85
C LYS A 179 -3.93 5.51 -0.50
N CYS A 180 -3.40 4.45 0.09
CA CYS A 180 -4.23 3.38 0.67
C CYS A 180 -5.10 3.88 1.83
N THR A 181 -4.64 4.88 2.56
CA THR A 181 -5.33 5.50 3.69
C THR A 181 -6.33 6.59 3.30
N ALA A 182 -6.39 7.03 2.01
CA ALA A 182 -7.29 8.08 1.58
C ALA A 182 -8.76 7.71 1.82
N ILE A 183 -9.54 8.67 2.29
CA ILE A 183 -10.98 8.52 2.47
C ILE A 183 -11.64 8.30 1.12
N ARG A 184 -12.39 7.21 0.98
CA ARG A 184 -13.11 6.84 -0.24
C ARG A 184 -14.62 7.03 -0.09
N ARG A 185 -15.11 7.05 1.14
CA ARG A 185 -16.53 7.22 1.45
C ARG A 185 -16.69 8.25 2.55
N VAL A 186 -17.55 9.21 2.29
CA VAL A 186 -17.94 10.25 3.26
C VAL A 186 -19.40 9.98 3.63
N ILE A 187 -19.62 9.57 4.87
CA ILE A 187 -20.93 9.17 5.38
C ILE A 187 -21.41 10.26 6.31
N VAL A 188 -22.53 10.89 5.94
CA VAL A 188 -23.08 12.03 6.67
C VAL A 188 -24.59 11.87 6.83
N PRO A 189 -25.20 12.45 7.85
CA PRO A 189 -26.66 12.54 7.97
C PRO A 189 -27.27 13.21 6.73
N GLN A 190 -28.47 12.76 6.34
CA GLN A 190 -29.13 13.24 5.11
C GLN A 190 -29.31 14.77 5.08
N ASP A 191 -29.60 15.36 6.22
CA ASP A 191 -29.79 16.82 6.38
C ASP A 191 -28.46 17.60 6.39
N ARG A 192 -27.31 16.93 6.37
CA ARG A 192 -25.96 17.54 6.30
C ARG A 192 -25.30 17.41 4.93
N VAL A 193 -25.89 16.64 4.01
CA VAL A 193 -25.28 16.36 2.69
C VAL A 193 -24.97 17.66 1.92
N GLU A 194 -25.94 18.60 1.85
CA GLU A 194 -25.76 19.86 1.14
C GLU A 194 -24.67 20.72 1.77
N ALA A 195 -24.64 20.84 3.11
CA ALA A 195 -23.64 21.61 3.82
C ALA A 195 -22.22 21.07 3.62
N VAL A 196 -22.04 19.75 3.75
CA VAL A 196 -20.73 19.10 3.51
C VAL A 196 -20.29 19.26 2.05
N THR A 197 -21.21 19.08 1.10
CA THR A 197 -20.92 19.23 -0.33
C THR A 197 -20.48 20.66 -0.65
N ALA A 198 -21.22 21.67 -0.16
CA ALA A 198 -20.89 23.08 -0.35
C ALA A 198 -19.51 23.43 0.23
N ALA A 199 -19.27 23.04 1.49
CA ALA A 199 -18.02 23.31 2.19
C ALA A 199 -16.79 22.66 1.50
N LEU A 200 -16.93 21.42 1.02
CA LEU A 200 -15.87 20.73 0.26
C LEU A 200 -15.63 21.41 -1.09
N THR A 201 -16.69 21.75 -1.82
CA THR A 201 -16.59 22.42 -3.12
C THR A 201 -15.90 23.77 -3.00
N GLU A 202 -16.31 24.60 -2.04
CA GLU A 202 -15.69 25.90 -1.77
C GLU A 202 -14.19 25.73 -1.42
N ARG A 203 -13.87 24.79 -0.54
CA ARG A 203 -12.50 24.55 -0.11
C ARG A 203 -11.61 24.02 -1.24
N LEU A 204 -12.13 23.14 -2.09
CA LEU A 204 -11.43 22.66 -3.28
C LEU A 204 -11.16 23.83 -4.25
N ALA A 205 -12.17 24.64 -4.56
CA ALA A 205 -12.03 25.79 -5.45
C ALA A 205 -11.04 26.84 -4.92
N ALA A 206 -11.03 27.07 -3.60
CA ALA A 206 -10.17 28.08 -2.99
C ALA A 206 -8.71 27.63 -2.80
N LYS A 207 -8.45 26.34 -2.63
CA LYS A 207 -7.13 25.87 -2.15
C LYS A 207 -6.42 24.93 -3.13
N VAL A 208 -7.08 24.40 -4.16
CA VAL A 208 -6.45 23.47 -5.09
C VAL A 208 -6.00 24.19 -6.35
N VAL A 209 -4.69 24.20 -6.53
CA VAL A 209 -4.03 24.62 -7.78
C VAL A 209 -3.35 23.41 -8.37
N LEU A 210 -3.94 22.87 -9.44
CA LEU A 210 -3.38 21.73 -10.16
C LEU A 210 -2.20 22.16 -11.04
N GLY A 211 -1.11 21.41 -11.00
CA GLY A 211 0.03 21.73 -11.86
C GLY A 211 1.28 20.91 -11.60
N ASP A 212 2.38 21.38 -12.16
CA ASP A 212 3.71 20.82 -11.89
C ASP A 212 4.12 21.19 -10.45
N PRO A 213 4.43 20.20 -9.59
CA PRO A 213 4.82 20.46 -8.20
C PRO A 213 6.12 21.29 -8.05
N ARG A 214 6.90 21.46 -9.12
CA ARG A 214 8.09 22.33 -9.17
C ARG A 214 7.76 23.81 -9.35
N VAL A 215 6.51 24.10 -9.72
CA VAL A 215 6.03 25.48 -9.90
C VAL A 215 5.45 25.98 -8.59
N GLU A 216 5.93 27.14 -8.16
CA GLU A 216 5.44 27.80 -6.93
C GLU A 216 3.93 28.05 -7.02
N GLY A 217 3.23 27.82 -5.92
CA GLY A 217 1.77 27.94 -5.83
C GLY A 217 1.00 26.68 -6.23
N THR A 218 1.62 25.67 -6.84
CA THR A 218 0.98 24.38 -7.08
C THR A 218 0.74 23.66 -5.77
N THR A 219 -0.51 23.25 -5.50
CA THR A 219 -0.90 22.56 -4.27
C THR A 219 -1.23 21.08 -4.50
N MET A 220 -1.52 20.68 -5.74
CA MET A 220 -1.79 19.29 -6.10
C MET A 220 -1.18 18.95 -7.45
N GLY A 221 -0.34 17.92 -7.49
CA GLY A 221 0.26 17.40 -8.71
C GLY A 221 -0.67 16.47 -9.49
N ALA A 222 -0.19 16.03 -10.66
CA ALA A 222 -0.89 15.07 -11.49
C ALA A 222 -0.92 13.67 -10.86
N LEU A 223 -1.78 12.81 -11.40
CA LEU A 223 -1.72 11.36 -11.16
C LEU A 223 -0.40 10.77 -11.67
N ALA A 224 0.01 9.65 -11.10
CA ALA A 224 1.32 9.04 -11.35
C ALA A 224 1.57 8.69 -12.84
N SER A 225 0.52 8.41 -13.60
CA SER A 225 0.62 8.09 -15.02
C SER A 225 -0.69 8.39 -15.77
N LYS A 226 -0.59 8.47 -17.12
CA LYS A 226 -1.78 8.57 -17.99
C LYS A 226 -2.65 7.31 -17.92
N GLU A 227 -2.05 6.15 -17.71
CA GLU A 227 -2.77 4.90 -17.49
C GLU A 227 -3.65 5.00 -16.24
N GLN A 228 -3.09 5.44 -15.11
CA GLN A 228 -3.84 5.67 -13.87
C GLN A 228 -4.96 6.71 -14.07
N GLN A 229 -4.73 7.76 -14.85
CA GLN A 229 -5.77 8.73 -15.20
C GLN A 229 -6.92 8.06 -15.98
N GLY A 230 -6.59 7.21 -16.95
CA GLY A 230 -7.59 6.47 -17.73
C GLY A 230 -8.41 5.50 -16.87
N GLU A 231 -7.75 4.78 -15.97
CA GLU A 231 -8.42 3.87 -15.03
C GLU A 231 -9.40 4.58 -14.10
N VAL A 232 -8.97 5.72 -13.52
CA VAL A 232 -9.82 6.54 -12.63
C VAL A 232 -11.02 7.08 -13.41
N ARG A 233 -10.83 7.67 -14.60
CA ARG A 233 -11.93 8.16 -15.45
C ARG A 233 -12.91 7.04 -15.79
N GLY A 234 -12.42 5.89 -16.21
CA GLY A 234 -13.25 4.74 -16.51
C GLY A 234 -14.02 4.21 -15.29
N ALA A 235 -13.42 4.25 -14.09
CA ALA A 235 -14.11 3.85 -12.86
C ALA A 235 -15.23 4.83 -12.50
N VAL A 236 -14.98 6.13 -12.59
CA VAL A 236 -16.00 7.16 -12.34
C VAL A 236 -17.15 7.04 -13.35
N GLN A 237 -16.84 6.85 -14.65
CA GLN A 237 -17.87 6.70 -15.68
C GLN A 237 -18.78 5.49 -15.37
N ARG A 238 -18.22 4.36 -14.96
CA ARG A 238 -19.04 3.20 -14.56
C ARG A 238 -19.98 3.49 -13.40
N LEU A 239 -19.56 4.32 -12.42
CA LEU A 239 -20.43 4.72 -11.31
C LEU A 239 -21.56 5.66 -11.78
N VAL A 240 -21.26 6.56 -12.71
CA VAL A 240 -22.26 7.46 -13.34
C VAL A 240 -23.27 6.65 -14.12
N ASP A 241 -22.81 5.73 -14.98
CA ASP A 241 -23.66 4.89 -15.82
C ASP A 241 -24.56 3.96 -14.97
N ALA A 242 -24.08 3.52 -13.85
CA ALA A 242 -24.85 2.75 -12.87
C ALA A 242 -25.86 3.58 -12.08
N GLY A 243 -25.87 4.92 -12.24
CA GLY A 243 -26.73 5.84 -11.49
C GLY A 243 -26.46 5.88 -9.99
N THR A 244 -25.25 5.45 -9.57
CA THR A 244 -24.89 5.36 -8.15
C THR A 244 -24.25 6.62 -7.60
N ILE A 245 -23.83 7.54 -8.49
CA ILE A 245 -23.26 8.83 -8.11
C ILE A 245 -23.85 9.97 -8.95
N GLN A 246 -23.88 11.15 -8.35
CA GLN A 246 -24.08 12.42 -9.04
C GLN A 246 -22.76 13.18 -9.01
N PRO A 247 -22.11 13.45 -10.16
CA PRO A 247 -20.88 14.22 -10.20
C PRO A 247 -21.07 15.64 -9.70
N MET A 248 -20.13 16.14 -8.91
CA MET A 248 -20.12 17.54 -8.45
C MET A 248 -19.53 18.49 -9.51
N THR A 249 -18.75 17.97 -10.46
CA THR A 249 -18.10 18.73 -11.55
C THR A 249 -18.17 17.94 -12.86
N SER A 250 -17.99 18.63 -14.00
CA SER A 250 -17.76 17.98 -15.29
C SER A 250 -16.41 17.25 -15.32
N PHE A 251 -16.30 16.22 -16.15
CA PHE A 251 -15.09 15.38 -16.34
C PHE A 251 -14.40 15.68 -17.68
N ASP A 252 -14.38 16.92 -18.12
CA ASP A 252 -13.75 17.31 -19.40
C ASP A 252 -12.22 17.25 -19.34
#